data_2299ad1f58114e087b87850332c6c987
#
_entry.id   2299ad1f58114e087b87850332c6c987
#
_cell.length_a   1.000
_cell.length_b   1.000
_cell.length_c   1.000
_cell.angle_alpha   90.00
_cell.angle_beta   90.00
_cell.angle_gamma   90.00
#
_symmetry.space_group_name_H-M   'P 1'
#
loop_
_entity.id
_entity.type
_entity.pdbx_description
1 polymer ?
#
loop_
_entity_poly.entity_id
_entity_poly.type
_entity_poly.pdbx_seq_one_letter_code
_entity_poly.pdbx_strand_id
1 'polypeptide(L)'
;MKKINLLVAMLMLALAMPATADEGMWLLPLLEKLNIKTMQSMGCELSADQIYSINKTSLKDAVVQFGGGCTGEVVSKEGLLLTNHHCGYS
;
A
#
# COMPACT_ATOMS: atom_id res chain seq x y z
N MET A 1 25.19 -22.33 31.63
CA MET A 1 25.44 -21.49 30.46
C MET A 1 25.11 -22.21 29.15
N LYS A 2 25.63 -23.41 28.88
CA LYS A 2 25.33 -24.15 27.63
C LYS A 2 23.83 -24.43 27.42
N LYS A 3 23.06 -24.72 28.46
CA LYS A 3 21.62 -24.99 28.38
C LYS A 3 20.81 -23.71 28.09
N ILE A 4 21.23 -22.57 28.61
CA ILE A 4 20.60 -21.26 28.39
C ILE A 4 20.85 -20.85 26.94
N ASN A 5 22.07 -21.04 26.41
CA ASN A 5 22.39 -20.73 25.03
C ASN A 5 21.58 -21.58 24.04
N LEU A 6 21.34 -22.85 24.36
CA LEU A 6 20.50 -23.72 23.53
C LEU A 6 19.03 -23.28 23.57
N LEU A 7 18.54 -22.87 24.73
CA LEU A 7 17.16 -22.39 24.88
C LEU A 7 16.93 -21.06 24.15
N VAL A 8 17.90 -20.15 24.20
CA VAL A 8 17.89 -18.90 23.46
C VAL A 8 17.94 -19.15 21.94
N ALA A 9 18.78 -20.08 21.50
CA ALA A 9 18.87 -20.45 20.08
C ALA A 9 17.55 -21.07 19.57
N MET A 10 16.92 -21.95 20.37
CA MET A 10 15.60 -22.49 20.02
C MET A 10 14.51 -21.42 19.98
N LEU A 11 14.53 -20.46 20.91
CA LEU A 11 13.58 -19.35 20.94
C LEU A 11 13.76 -18.44 19.72
N MET A 12 15.00 -18.15 19.34
CA MET A 12 15.31 -17.36 18.14
C MET A 12 14.85 -18.09 16.86
N LEU A 13 15.02 -19.40 16.81
CA LEU A 13 14.55 -20.20 15.67
C LEU A 13 13.03 -20.26 15.59
N ALA A 14 12.33 -20.32 16.73
CA ALA A 14 10.87 -20.32 16.79
C ALA A 14 10.27 -18.95 16.41
N LEU A 15 11.01 -17.87 16.62
CA LEU A 15 10.60 -16.51 16.25
C LEU A 15 10.95 -16.15 14.80
N ALA A 16 11.75 -16.97 14.11
CA ALA A 16 12.05 -16.82 12.67
C ALA A 16 10.86 -17.29 11.84
N MET A 17 9.73 -16.58 11.94
CA MET A 17 8.60 -16.81 11.03
C MET A 17 8.99 -16.33 9.64
N PRO A 18 8.71 -17.10 8.59
CA PRO A 18 8.91 -16.61 7.24
C PRO A 18 8.02 -15.38 7.02
N ALA A 19 8.62 -14.24 6.75
CA ALA A 19 7.89 -13.06 6.32
C ALA A 19 7.45 -13.29 4.88
N THR A 20 6.16 -13.52 4.67
CA THR A 20 5.57 -13.55 3.34
C THR A 20 5.08 -12.15 3.01
N ALA A 21 5.47 -11.63 1.86
CA ALA A 21 5.00 -10.36 1.33
C ALA A 21 4.42 -10.58 -0.05
N ASP A 22 3.34 -9.87 -0.34
CA ASP A 22 2.80 -9.82 -1.68
C ASP A 22 3.69 -8.94 -2.56
N GLU A 23 3.95 -9.38 -3.78
CA GLU A 23 4.85 -8.71 -4.71
C GLU A 23 4.11 -8.11 -5.90
N GLY A 24 4.75 -7.13 -6.52
CA GLY A 24 4.33 -6.54 -7.77
C GLY A 24 3.38 -5.36 -7.62
N MET A 25 3.02 -4.80 -8.76
CA MET A 25 1.99 -3.76 -8.88
C MET A 25 0.69 -4.38 -9.35
N TRP A 26 -0.34 -4.27 -8.54
CA TRP A 26 -1.66 -4.76 -8.90
C TRP A 26 -2.37 -3.77 -9.83
N LEU A 27 -3.03 -4.31 -10.86
CA LEU A 27 -3.73 -3.52 -11.85
C LEU A 27 -5.05 -3.01 -11.26
N LEU A 28 -5.14 -1.72 -11.00
CA LEU A 28 -6.32 -1.08 -10.39
C LEU A 28 -7.63 -1.38 -11.13
N PRO A 29 -7.70 -1.34 -12.48
CA PRO A 29 -8.92 -1.68 -13.20
C PRO A 29 -9.41 -3.12 -13.00
N LEU A 30 -8.54 -4.02 -12.58
CA LEU A 30 -8.84 -5.42 -12.34
C LEU A 30 -8.92 -5.78 -10.85
N LEU A 31 -8.86 -4.80 -9.96
CA LEU A 31 -8.77 -4.99 -8.51
C LEU A 31 -9.92 -5.83 -7.97
N GLU A 32 -11.15 -5.56 -8.41
CA GLU A 32 -12.35 -6.29 -7.98
C GLU A 32 -12.25 -7.78 -8.27
N LYS A 33 -11.68 -8.15 -9.40
CA LYS A 33 -11.60 -9.56 -9.83
C LYS A 33 -10.40 -10.29 -9.23
N LEU A 34 -9.27 -9.61 -9.08
CA LEU A 34 -8.00 -10.27 -8.79
C LEU A 34 -7.53 -10.11 -7.36
N ASN A 35 -7.60 -8.92 -6.78
CA ASN A 35 -6.82 -8.60 -5.59
C ASN A 35 -7.61 -8.12 -4.38
N ILE A 36 -8.85 -7.64 -4.56
CA ILE A 36 -9.60 -7.02 -3.47
C ILE A 36 -9.80 -7.95 -2.26
N LYS A 37 -10.03 -9.23 -2.50
CA LYS A 37 -10.21 -10.21 -1.42
C LYS A 37 -8.92 -10.38 -0.60
N THR A 38 -7.78 -10.39 -1.26
CA THR A 38 -6.47 -10.45 -0.60
C THR A 38 -6.24 -9.19 0.24
N MET A 39 -6.52 -8.01 -0.30
CA MET A 39 -6.42 -6.75 0.43
C MET A 39 -7.31 -6.72 1.66
N GLN A 40 -8.56 -7.17 1.53
CA GLN A 40 -9.52 -7.25 2.64
C GLN A 40 -9.07 -8.24 3.72
N SER A 41 -8.49 -9.38 3.34
CA SER A 41 -7.91 -10.33 4.29
C SER A 41 -6.72 -9.76 5.08
N MET A 42 -6.03 -8.77 4.51
CA MET A 42 -4.92 -8.04 5.14
C MET A 42 -5.39 -6.83 5.97
N GLY A 43 -6.69 -6.59 6.07
CA GLY A 43 -7.27 -5.50 6.87
C GLY A 43 -7.77 -4.29 6.08
N CYS A 44 -7.79 -4.33 4.75
CA CYS A 44 -8.39 -3.27 3.95
C CYS A 44 -9.91 -3.26 4.12
N GLU A 45 -10.47 -2.15 4.57
CA GLU A 45 -11.92 -1.97 4.76
C GLU A 45 -12.60 -1.32 3.55
N LEU A 46 -11.83 -0.91 2.54
CA LEU A 46 -12.35 -0.30 1.34
C LEU A 46 -12.85 -1.36 0.35
N SER A 47 -13.92 -1.03 -0.38
CA SER A 47 -14.35 -1.81 -1.53
C SER A 47 -13.50 -1.50 -2.76
N ALA A 48 -13.54 -2.38 -3.76
CA ALA A 48 -12.86 -2.12 -5.04
C ALA A 48 -13.34 -0.82 -5.70
N ASP A 49 -14.63 -0.55 -5.65
CA ASP A 49 -15.24 0.68 -6.21
C ASP A 49 -14.77 1.96 -5.50
N GLN A 50 -14.53 1.89 -4.18
CA GLN A 50 -13.99 3.02 -3.42
C GLN A 50 -12.53 3.31 -3.76
N ILE A 51 -11.77 2.31 -4.18
CA ILE A 51 -10.38 2.46 -4.57
C ILE A 51 -10.28 2.92 -6.02
N TYR A 52 -10.98 2.25 -6.91
CA TYR A 52 -10.98 2.53 -8.35
C TYR A 52 -12.39 2.35 -8.95
N SER A 53 -12.97 3.42 -9.44
CA SER A 53 -14.21 3.39 -10.20
C SER A 53 -14.09 4.25 -11.44
N ILE A 54 -14.62 3.76 -12.57
CA ILE A 54 -14.68 4.52 -13.82
C ILE A 54 -15.86 5.50 -13.80
N ASN A 55 -16.96 5.09 -13.16
CA ASN A 55 -18.23 5.81 -13.20
C ASN A 55 -18.50 6.69 -11.99
N LYS A 56 -17.73 6.54 -10.92
CA LYS A 56 -17.91 7.26 -9.66
C LYS A 56 -16.59 7.81 -9.15
N THR A 57 -16.67 8.81 -8.29
CA THR A 57 -15.49 9.29 -7.56
C THR A 57 -14.93 8.17 -6.68
N SER A 58 -13.64 7.97 -6.74
CA SER A 58 -12.93 6.95 -5.98
C SER A 58 -11.54 7.46 -5.56
N LEU A 59 -10.83 6.70 -4.76
CA LEU A 59 -9.50 7.07 -4.26
C LEU A 59 -8.51 7.40 -5.39
N LYS A 60 -8.64 6.76 -6.55
CA LYS A 60 -7.79 7.05 -7.73
C LYS A 60 -7.81 8.52 -8.14
N ASP A 61 -8.93 9.21 -7.91
CA ASP A 61 -9.10 10.62 -8.33
C ASP A 61 -8.29 11.59 -7.47
N ALA A 62 -7.85 11.16 -6.30
CA ALA A 62 -6.96 11.95 -5.44
C ALA A 62 -5.49 11.89 -5.89
N VAL A 63 -5.13 10.93 -6.70
CA VAL A 63 -3.76 10.76 -7.22
C VAL A 63 -3.67 11.37 -8.60
N VAL A 64 -2.79 12.35 -8.77
CA VAL A 64 -2.70 13.18 -9.96
C VAL A 64 -1.27 13.22 -10.51
N GLN A 65 -1.16 13.44 -11.80
CA GLN A 65 0.12 13.79 -12.41
C GLN A 65 0.46 15.24 -12.04
N PHE A 66 1.66 15.44 -11.53
CA PHE A 66 2.16 16.74 -11.12
C PHE A 66 3.40 17.12 -11.93
N GLY A 67 3.35 18.26 -12.58
CA GLY A 67 4.42 18.69 -13.46
C GLY A 67 4.66 17.72 -14.63
N GLY A 68 5.88 17.60 -15.08
CA GLY A 68 6.25 16.82 -16.27
C GLY A 68 6.48 15.32 -16.07
N GLY A 69 6.28 14.77 -14.86
CA GLY A 69 6.57 13.35 -14.63
C GLY A 69 6.53 12.95 -13.15
N CYS A 70 6.02 13.81 -12.30
CA CYS A 70 5.82 13.51 -10.88
C CYS A 70 4.38 13.11 -10.58
N THR A 71 4.19 12.55 -9.39
CA THR A 71 2.88 12.22 -8.85
C THR A 71 2.60 13.14 -7.65
N GLY A 72 1.37 13.57 -7.50
CA GLY A 72 0.89 14.29 -6.34
C GLY A 72 -0.40 13.68 -5.81
N GLU A 73 -0.72 13.96 -4.55
CA GLU A 73 -1.94 13.50 -3.88
C GLU A 73 -2.71 14.68 -3.32
N VAL A 74 -3.99 14.79 -3.68
CA VAL A 74 -4.91 15.76 -3.09
C VAL A 74 -5.44 15.17 -1.78
N VAL A 75 -5.17 15.84 -0.66
CA VAL A 75 -5.44 15.32 0.69
C VAL A 75 -6.42 16.16 1.49
N SER A 76 -6.98 17.23 0.92
CA SER A 76 -8.01 18.04 1.58
C SER A 76 -9.07 18.52 0.60
N LYS A 77 -10.20 18.94 1.15
CA LYS A 77 -11.31 19.53 0.37
C LYS A 77 -10.95 20.89 -0.22
N GLU A 78 -9.97 21.57 0.36
CA GLU A 78 -9.48 22.89 -0.07
C GLU A 78 -8.38 22.78 -1.13
N GLY A 79 -8.05 21.56 -1.56
CA GLY A 79 -7.06 21.34 -2.61
C GLY A 79 -5.61 21.30 -2.13
N LEU A 80 -5.36 20.90 -0.86
CA LEU A 80 -4.00 20.67 -0.39
C LEU A 80 -3.43 19.45 -1.13
N LEU A 81 -2.32 19.66 -1.82
CA LEU A 81 -1.63 18.65 -2.60
C LEU A 81 -0.27 18.36 -1.97
N LEU A 82 0.02 17.07 -1.80
CA LEU A 82 1.32 16.60 -1.36
C LEU A 82 2.08 16.03 -2.56
N THR A 83 3.39 16.28 -2.59
CA THR A 83 4.29 15.70 -3.58
C THR A 83 5.73 15.68 -3.03
N ASN A 84 6.67 15.16 -3.78
CA ASN A 84 8.08 15.19 -3.41
C ASN A 84 8.66 16.60 -3.56
N HIS A 85 9.62 16.94 -2.70
CA HIS A 85 10.31 18.24 -2.75
C HIS A 85 10.88 18.56 -4.14
N HIS A 86 11.56 17.61 -4.76
CA HIS A 86 12.16 17.81 -6.08
C HIS A 86 11.14 18.02 -7.20
N CYS A 87 9.90 17.58 -7.00
CA CYS A 87 8.83 17.79 -7.96
C CYS A 87 8.23 19.20 -7.90
N GLY A 88 8.26 19.82 -6.71
CA GLY A 88 7.79 21.18 -6.48
C GLY A 88 8.89 22.25 -6.60
N TYR A 89 10.13 21.83 -6.78
CA TYR A 89 11.29 22.71 -6.88
C TYR A 89 11.59 23.07 -8.33
N SER A 90 11.02 24.14 -8.82
CA SER A 90 11.32 24.64 -10.17
C SER A 90 11.07 26.16 -10.26
#